data_8514925708de13432d27f665eb195b2d
#
_entry.id   8514925708de13432d27f665eb195b2d
#
_cell.length_a   1.000
_cell.length_b   1.000
_cell.length_c   1.000
_cell.angle_alpha   90.00
_cell.angle_beta   90.00
_cell.angle_gamma   90.00
#
_symmetry.space_group_name_H-M   'P 1'
#
loop_
_entity.id
_entity.type
_entity.pdbx_description
1 polymer ?
#
loop_
_entity_poly.entity_id
_entity_poly.type
_entity_poly.pdbx_seq_one_letter_code
_entity_poly.pdbx_strand_id
1 'polypeptide(L)'
;MTHPADLLIDAMRTRNSPACVGLDPVLQRLPEPIRSSGDDRIGQIRAFCLGVLEAVSDLVGVVKPQSACFERFGSLGYRVLEEVIARARELGLVVILDAKRGDIGSSAEHYASGARSMGADWITVSPYMGPSTIEPFLDAGLGVFALCRTSNPDSGRLQALQIQGRSLAEHTAEMLSEMARGRIGKAGWSSVGAVVGATRSTSETARLRELMPDMPL
;
A
#
# COMPACT_ATOMS: atom_id res chain seq x y z
N MET A 1 14.34 15.06 1.65
CA MET A 1 13.14 14.45 1.04
C MET A 1 11.92 14.87 1.84
N THR A 2 10.76 15.03 1.20
CA THR A 2 9.50 15.32 1.89
C THR A 2 9.06 14.07 2.66
N HIS A 3 8.53 14.25 3.86
CA HIS A 3 8.06 13.15 4.70
C HIS A 3 6.89 12.40 4.03
N PRO A 4 6.88 11.05 3.98
CA PRO A 4 5.85 10.30 3.25
C PRO A 4 4.41 10.62 3.68
N ALA A 5 4.17 10.79 4.97
CA ALA A 5 2.84 11.16 5.45
C ALA A 5 2.42 12.56 5.01
N ASP A 6 3.34 13.53 4.96
CA ASP A 6 3.02 14.86 4.46
C ASP A 6 2.63 14.81 2.98
N LEU A 7 3.37 14.04 2.16
CA LEU A 7 3.02 13.81 0.74
C LEU A 7 1.62 13.21 0.60
N LEU A 8 1.31 12.19 1.40
CA LEU A 8 0.01 11.52 1.38
C LEU A 8 -1.13 12.48 1.72
N ILE A 9 -0.99 13.22 2.82
CA ILE A 9 -2.02 14.15 3.29
C ILE A 9 -2.19 15.32 2.32
N ASP A 10 -1.11 15.86 1.78
CA ASP A 10 -1.16 16.97 0.81
C ASP A 10 -1.84 16.52 -0.50
N ALA A 11 -1.56 15.31 -0.98
CA ALA A 11 -2.23 14.76 -2.15
C ALA A 11 -3.75 14.60 -1.94
N MET A 12 -4.15 14.06 -0.78
CA MET A 12 -5.56 13.93 -0.40
C MET A 12 -6.26 15.29 -0.28
N ARG A 13 -5.62 16.28 0.33
CA ARG A 13 -6.14 17.65 0.47
C ARG A 13 -6.28 18.34 -0.88
N THR A 14 -5.28 18.23 -1.75
CA THR A 14 -5.27 18.85 -3.08
C THR A 14 -6.44 18.36 -3.96
N ARG A 15 -6.79 17.08 -3.84
CA ARG A 15 -7.92 16.48 -4.58
C ARG A 15 -9.23 16.48 -3.78
N ASN A 16 -9.21 17.00 -2.55
CA ASN A 16 -10.36 16.95 -1.62
C ASN A 16 -10.97 15.55 -1.53
N SER A 17 -10.13 14.51 -1.53
CA SER A 17 -10.54 13.11 -1.59
C SER A 17 -9.62 12.24 -0.73
N PRO A 18 -10.16 11.45 0.22
CA PRO A 18 -9.40 10.44 0.96
C PRO A 18 -9.28 9.11 0.19
N ALA A 19 -9.85 9.04 -1.01
CA ALA A 19 -9.88 7.80 -1.78
C ALA A 19 -8.50 7.44 -2.35
N CYS A 20 -8.19 6.14 -2.31
CA CYS A 20 -7.05 5.53 -2.99
C CYS A 20 -7.58 4.57 -4.06
N VAL A 21 -7.16 4.73 -5.31
CA VAL A 21 -7.59 3.85 -6.40
C VAL A 21 -6.63 2.67 -6.55
N GLY A 22 -7.17 1.45 -6.38
CA GLY A 22 -6.43 0.19 -6.60
C GLY A 22 -6.28 -0.10 -8.10
N LEU A 23 -5.06 -0.45 -8.52
CA LEU A 23 -4.76 -0.95 -9.85
C LEU A 23 -4.47 -2.45 -9.75
N ASP A 24 -5.55 -3.23 -9.77
CA ASP A 24 -5.56 -4.70 -9.59
C ASP A 24 -6.09 -5.38 -10.88
N PRO A 25 -5.39 -5.27 -12.04
CA PRO A 25 -5.91 -5.71 -13.31
C PRO A 25 -6.06 -7.23 -13.39
N VAL A 26 -7.28 -7.68 -13.71
CA VAL A 26 -7.60 -9.07 -13.98
C VAL A 26 -7.98 -9.20 -15.46
N LEU A 27 -7.17 -9.91 -16.26
CA LEU A 27 -7.31 -9.99 -17.72
C LEU A 27 -8.74 -10.25 -18.19
N GLN A 28 -9.43 -11.21 -17.56
CA GLN A 28 -10.78 -11.61 -17.93
C GLN A 28 -11.85 -10.54 -17.61
N ARG A 29 -11.50 -9.55 -16.78
CA ARG A 29 -12.39 -8.46 -16.33
C ARG A 29 -12.03 -7.10 -16.93
N LEU A 30 -11.00 -7.05 -17.80
CA LEU A 30 -10.67 -5.82 -18.49
C LEU A 30 -11.82 -5.41 -19.43
N PRO A 31 -12.00 -4.10 -19.68
CA PRO A 31 -13.00 -3.61 -20.65
C PRO A 31 -12.81 -4.27 -22.03
N GLU A 32 -13.94 -4.54 -22.72
CA GLU A 32 -13.92 -5.20 -24.02
C GLU A 32 -13.02 -4.53 -25.06
N PRO A 33 -12.97 -3.18 -25.21
CA PRO A 33 -12.07 -2.54 -26.15
C PRO A 33 -10.60 -2.84 -25.91
N ILE A 34 -10.19 -3.05 -24.64
CA ILE A 34 -8.82 -3.40 -24.28
C ILE A 34 -8.56 -4.88 -24.58
N ARG A 35 -9.51 -5.77 -24.25
CA ARG A 35 -9.37 -7.22 -24.48
C ARG A 35 -9.29 -7.56 -25.96
N SER A 36 -9.97 -6.79 -26.81
CA SER A 36 -10.01 -6.97 -28.27
C SER A 36 -9.02 -6.10 -29.05
N SER A 37 -8.12 -5.36 -28.38
CA SER A 37 -7.15 -4.44 -29.03
C SER A 37 -6.13 -5.13 -29.94
N GLY A 38 -5.93 -6.45 -29.79
CA GLY A 38 -4.86 -7.17 -30.48
C GLY A 38 -3.51 -7.16 -29.74
N ASP A 39 -3.41 -6.40 -28.64
CA ASP A 39 -2.23 -6.39 -27.78
C ASP A 39 -2.05 -7.73 -27.06
N ASP A 40 -0.82 -8.04 -26.70
CA ASP A 40 -0.53 -9.15 -25.81
C ASP A 40 -1.06 -8.88 -24.39
N ARG A 41 -1.05 -9.91 -23.55
CA ARG A 41 -1.65 -9.86 -22.20
C ARG A 41 -1.08 -8.77 -21.32
N ILE A 42 0.22 -8.51 -21.40
CA ILE A 42 0.85 -7.46 -20.57
C ILE A 42 0.61 -6.08 -21.17
N GLY A 43 0.51 -5.96 -22.49
CA GLY A 43 0.09 -4.73 -23.18
C GLY A 43 -1.34 -4.33 -22.80
N GLN A 44 -2.25 -5.30 -22.70
CA GLN A 44 -3.62 -5.05 -22.22
C GLN A 44 -3.65 -4.53 -20.76
N ILE A 45 -2.83 -5.12 -19.87
CA ILE A 45 -2.70 -4.64 -18.49
C ILE A 45 -2.13 -3.23 -18.46
N ARG A 46 -1.10 -2.97 -19.25
CA ARG A 46 -0.50 -1.65 -19.42
C ARG A 46 -1.53 -0.60 -19.86
N ALA A 47 -2.24 -0.88 -20.95
CA ALA A 47 -3.25 0.03 -21.49
C ALA A 47 -4.36 0.33 -20.46
N PHE A 48 -4.82 -0.69 -19.75
CA PHE A 48 -5.81 -0.54 -18.68
C PHE A 48 -5.32 0.36 -17.55
N CYS A 49 -4.13 0.07 -17.01
CA CYS A 49 -3.60 0.83 -15.87
C CYS A 49 -3.34 2.29 -16.23
N LEU A 50 -2.73 2.56 -17.40
CA LEU A 50 -2.51 3.93 -17.87
C LEU A 50 -3.83 4.66 -18.11
N GLY A 51 -4.82 4.01 -18.72
CA GLY A 51 -6.16 4.59 -18.91
C GLY A 51 -6.87 4.92 -17.60
N VAL A 52 -6.74 4.06 -16.57
CA VAL A 52 -7.28 4.35 -15.23
C VAL A 52 -6.58 5.56 -14.61
N LEU A 53 -5.24 5.63 -14.68
CA LEU A 53 -4.48 6.78 -14.15
C LEU A 53 -4.96 8.10 -14.75
N GLU A 54 -5.10 8.17 -16.08
CA GLU A 54 -5.62 9.38 -16.75
C GLU A 54 -7.03 9.75 -16.28
N ALA A 55 -7.90 8.75 -16.12
CA ALA A 55 -9.30 8.97 -15.75
C ALA A 55 -9.46 9.44 -14.30
N VAL A 56 -8.53 9.09 -13.39
CA VAL A 56 -8.68 9.37 -11.95
C VAL A 56 -7.76 10.46 -11.42
N SER A 57 -6.78 10.92 -12.19
CA SER A 57 -5.72 11.83 -11.72
C SER A 57 -6.23 13.16 -11.17
N ASP A 58 -7.37 13.65 -11.66
CA ASP A 58 -8.02 14.86 -11.16
C ASP A 58 -8.99 14.61 -9.99
N LEU A 59 -9.33 13.34 -9.71
CA LEU A 59 -10.33 12.94 -8.72
C LEU A 59 -9.73 12.46 -7.41
N VAL A 60 -8.56 11.83 -7.46
CA VAL A 60 -7.88 11.26 -6.28
C VAL A 60 -6.41 11.64 -6.24
N GLY A 61 -5.84 11.70 -5.03
CA GLY A 61 -4.41 11.98 -4.85
C GLY A 61 -3.53 10.73 -4.77
N VAL A 62 -4.13 9.54 -4.68
CA VAL A 62 -3.41 8.32 -4.31
C VAL A 62 -3.83 7.16 -5.18
N VAL A 63 -2.85 6.38 -5.64
CA VAL A 63 -3.07 5.12 -6.36
C VAL A 63 -2.27 3.98 -5.75
N LYS A 64 -2.77 2.74 -5.91
CA LYS A 64 -2.16 1.57 -5.30
C LYS A 64 -2.06 0.42 -6.31
N PRO A 65 -0.98 0.36 -7.13
CA PRO A 65 -0.73 -0.77 -8.01
C PRO A 65 -0.43 -2.05 -7.20
N GLN A 66 -1.12 -3.13 -7.59
CA GLN A 66 -0.92 -4.46 -7.02
C GLN A 66 0.22 -5.18 -7.71
N SER A 67 1.36 -5.31 -7.05
CA SER A 67 2.61 -5.88 -7.58
C SER A 67 2.40 -7.25 -8.22
N ALA A 68 1.65 -8.15 -7.57
CA ALA A 68 1.40 -9.51 -8.06
C ALA A 68 0.74 -9.57 -9.44
N CYS A 69 -0.06 -8.57 -9.81
CA CYS A 69 -0.68 -8.50 -11.13
C CYS A 69 0.33 -8.34 -12.26
N PHE A 70 1.49 -7.79 -11.96
CA PHE A 70 2.60 -7.56 -12.89
C PHE A 70 3.68 -8.63 -12.74
N GLU A 71 4.07 -8.98 -11.54
CA GLU A 71 5.12 -9.99 -11.24
C GLU A 71 4.89 -11.32 -11.95
N ARG A 72 3.64 -11.74 -12.13
CA ARG A 72 3.27 -12.96 -12.87
C ARG A 72 3.77 -12.99 -14.33
N PHE A 73 4.16 -11.86 -14.90
CA PHE A 73 4.71 -11.74 -16.27
C PHE A 73 6.24 -11.59 -16.29
N GLY A 74 6.91 -11.82 -15.14
CA GLY A 74 8.36 -11.74 -15.04
C GLY A 74 8.89 -10.34 -15.34
N SER A 75 10.02 -10.26 -16.04
CA SER A 75 10.70 -8.99 -16.33
C SER A 75 9.85 -8.02 -17.16
N LEU A 76 8.98 -8.52 -18.04
CA LEU A 76 8.06 -7.69 -18.81
C LEU A 76 7.04 -7.00 -17.89
N GLY A 77 6.51 -7.75 -16.92
CA GLY A 77 5.58 -7.21 -15.94
C GLY A 77 6.22 -6.15 -15.05
N TYR A 78 7.44 -6.37 -14.58
CA TYR A 78 8.18 -5.36 -13.81
C TYR A 78 8.39 -4.06 -14.58
N ARG A 79 8.75 -4.12 -15.87
CA ARG A 79 8.88 -2.92 -16.72
C ARG A 79 7.57 -2.16 -16.85
N VAL A 80 6.45 -2.87 -17.03
CA VAL A 80 5.13 -2.22 -17.08
C VAL A 80 4.73 -1.62 -15.73
N LEU A 81 5.05 -2.28 -14.62
CA LEU A 81 4.83 -1.72 -13.29
C LEU A 81 5.62 -0.42 -13.07
N GLU A 82 6.91 -0.41 -13.45
CA GLU A 82 7.75 0.80 -13.40
C GLU A 82 7.17 1.93 -14.24
N GLU A 83 6.70 1.64 -15.45
CA GLU A 83 6.05 2.62 -16.33
C GLU A 83 4.76 3.18 -15.72
N VAL A 84 3.91 2.31 -15.15
CA VAL A 84 2.67 2.72 -14.47
C VAL A 84 2.97 3.61 -13.26
N ILE A 85 3.99 3.27 -12.46
CA ILE A 85 4.42 4.09 -11.33
C ILE A 85 4.98 5.44 -11.80
N ALA A 86 5.83 5.44 -12.84
CA ALA A 86 6.38 6.67 -13.40
C ALA A 86 5.26 7.60 -13.90
N ARG A 87 4.28 7.04 -14.63
CA ARG A 87 3.14 7.81 -15.12
C ARG A 87 2.28 8.37 -13.99
N ALA A 88 2.02 7.59 -12.94
CA ALA A 88 1.29 8.07 -11.77
C ALA A 88 1.98 9.28 -11.13
N ARG A 89 3.31 9.24 -11.00
CA ARG A 89 4.11 10.35 -10.46
C ARG A 89 4.10 11.59 -11.36
N GLU A 90 4.16 11.43 -12.69
CA GLU A 90 4.02 12.55 -13.64
C GLU A 90 2.67 13.25 -13.50
N LEU A 91 1.61 12.50 -13.18
CA LEU A 91 0.27 13.03 -12.90
C LEU A 91 0.12 13.61 -11.47
N GLY A 92 1.20 13.63 -10.68
CA GLY A 92 1.20 14.17 -9.32
C GLY A 92 0.52 13.26 -8.28
N LEU A 93 0.38 11.98 -8.58
CA LEU A 93 -0.23 11.00 -7.67
C LEU A 93 0.81 10.41 -6.72
N VAL A 94 0.42 10.19 -5.47
CA VAL A 94 1.18 9.39 -4.50
C VAL A 94 0.97 7.91 -4.80
N VAL A 95 2.06 7.15 -4.80
CA VAL A 95 2.06 5.73 -5.17
C VAL A 95 2.28 4.84 -3.94
N ILE A 96 1.31 3.98 -3.63
CA ILE A 96 1.45 2.91 -2.67
C ILE A 96 1.72 1.60 -3.42
N LEU A 97 2.92 1.06 -3.36
CA LEU A 97 3.22 -0.25 -3.96
C LEU A 97 2.62 -1.36 -3.09
N ASP A 98 1.56 -2.02 -3.58
CA ASP A 98 0.92 -3.11 -2.85
C ASP A 98 1.65 -4.44 -3.10
N ALA A 99 2.75 -4.66 -2.37
CA ALA A 99 3.65 -5.81 -2.55
C ALA A 99 3.67 -6.77 -1.36
N LYS A 100 3.15 -6.36 -0.21
CA LYS A 100 3.07 -7.14 1.04
C LYS A 100 4.38 -7.85 1.37
N ARG A 101 5.50 -7.11 1.28
CA ARG A 101 6.83 -7.64 1.56
C ARG A 101 6.98 -7.98 3.04
N GLY A 102 7.79 -9.00 3.32
CA GLY A 102 8.11 -9.42 4.68
C GLY A 102 9.34 -10.32 4.59
N ASP A 103 10.48 -9.78 4.99
CA ASP A 103 11.77 -10.48 5.02
C ASP A 103 12.68 -9.83 6.06
N ILE A 104 13.79 -10.45 6.37
CA ILE A 104 14.73 -10.03 7.43
C ILE A 104 16.05 -9.52 6.85
N GLY A 105 16.76 -8.70 7.63
CA GLY A 105 18.13 -8.26 7.34
C GLY A 105 18.28 -7.64 5.95
N SER A 106 19.34 -8.01 5.25
CA SER A 106 19.67 -7.47 3.94
C SER A 106 18.62 -7.72 2.86
N SER A 107 17.82 -8.79 2.97
CA SER A 107 16.71 -9.03 2.05
C SER A 107 15.65 -7.93 2.15
N ALA A 108 15.31 -7.51 3.37
CA ALA A 108 14.39 -6.39 3.57
C ALA A 108 14.95 -5.07 3.00
N GLU A 109 16.26 -4.82 3.18
CA GLU A 109 16.96 -3.66 2.61
C GLU A 109 16.91 -3.67 1.08
N HIS A 110 17.10 -4.82 0.44
CA HIS A 110 17.02 -4.96 -1.03
C HIS A 110 15.59 -4.70 -1.54
N TYR A 111 14.56 -5.21 -0.87
CA TYR A 111 13.16 -4.92 -1.21
C TYR A 111 12.84 -3.43 -1.04
N ALA A 112 13.30 -2.80 0.03
CA ALA A 112 13.11 -1.38 0.29
C ALA A 112 13.78 -0.51 -0.78
N SER A 113 15.05 -0.80 -1.10
CA SER A 113 15.80 -0.13 -2.16
C SER A 113 15.14 -0.28 -3.52
N GLY A 114 14.68 -1.49 -3.86
CA GLY A 114 13.98 -1.77 -5.11
C GLY A 114 12.67 -0.98 -5.25
N ALA A 115 11.84 -0.99 -4.21
CA ALA A 115 10.59 -0.23 -4.20
C ALA A 115 10.84 1.28 -4.31
N ARG A 116 11.84 1.80 -3.61
CA ARG A 116 12.23 3.21 -3.68
C ARG A 116 12.75 3.60 -5.06
N SER A 117 13.61 2.78 -5.66
CA SER A 117 14.17 2.99 -7.00
C SER A 117 13.09 2.97 -8.08
N MET A 118 12.07 2.14 -7.91
CA MET A 118 10.90 2.07 -8.80
C MET A 118 10.03 3.33 -8.72
N GLY A 119 10.19 4.14 -7.68
CA GLY A 119 9.46 5.39 -7.50
C GLY A 119 8.25 5.30 -6.56
N ALA A 120 8.09 4.22 -5.80
CA ALA A 120 7.05 4.14 -4.79
C ALA A 120 7.29 5.18 -3.68
N ASP A 121 6.21 5.75 -3.14
CA ASP A 121 6.22 6.62 -1.96
C ASP A 121 5.90 5.82 -0.70
N TRP A 122 5.05 4.80 -0.85
CA TRP A 122 4.62 3.88 0.20
C TRP A 122 4.67 2.44 -0.29
N ILE A 123 4.75 1.50 0.66
CA ILE A 123 4.70 0.06 0.38
C ILE A 123 3.88 -0.67 1.43
N THR A 124 3.18 -1.73 1.04
CA THR A 124 2.55 -2.64 2.00
C THR A 124 3.54 -3.70 2.45
N VAL A 125 3.54 -4.00 3.76
CA VAL A 125 4.46 -4.95 4.41
C VAL A 125 3.74 -5.90 5.36
N SER A 126 4.30 -7.08 5.57
CA SER A 126 3.84 -8.01 6.59
C SER A 126 4.63 -7.76 7.89
N PRO A 127 3.97 -7.49 9.03
CA PRO A 127 4.64 -7.26 10.30
C PRO A 127 4.94 -8.54 11.07
N TYR A 128 4.65 -9.71 10.50
CA TYR A 128 4.68 -11.00 11.19
C TYR A 128 6.03 -11.32 11.87
N MET A 129 7.13 -10.87 11.27
CA MET A 129 8.48 -11.09 11.79
C MET A 129 9.00 -9.95 12.69
N GLY A 130 8.15 -9.00 13.07
CA GLY A 130 8.45 -7.93 14.02
C GLY A 130 8.98 -6.64 13.40
N PRO A 131 9.21 -5.60 14.25
CA PRO A 131 9.54 -4.24 13.83
C PRO A 131 10.80 -4.13 12.95
N SER A 132 11.85 -4.87 13.28
CA SER A 132 13.12 -4.83 12.55
C SER A 132 13.02 -5.19 11.07
N THR A 133 11.92 -5.82 10.65
CA THR A 133 11.65 -6.16 9.25
C THR A 133 10.90 -5.05 8.50
N ILE A 134 10.38 -4.07 9.23
CA ILE A 134 9.68 -2.90 8.70
C ILE A 134 10.64 -1.69 8.59
N GLU A 135 11.56 -1.56 9.54
CA GLU A 135 12.49 -0.43 9.63
C GLU A 135 13.27 -0.15 8.34
N PRO A 136 13.80 -1.16 7.59
CA PRO A 136 14.52 -0.90 6.35
C PRO A 136 13.73 -0.12 5.30
N PHE A 137 12.41 -0.32 5.23
CA PHE A 137 11.55 0.43 4.32
C PHE A 137 11.40 1.89 4.73
N LEU A 138 11.25 2.13 6.03
CA LEU A 138 11.17 3.48 6.60
C LEU A 138 12.50 4.23 6.44
N ASP A 139 13.62 3.55 6.64
CA ASP A 139 14.97 4.11 6.50
C ASP A 139 15.32 4.42 5.03
N ALA A 140 14.74 3.69 4.08
CA ALA A 140 14.80 4.01 2.66
C ALA A 140 13.93 5.23 2.27
N GLY A 141 13.22 5.84 3.23
CA GLY A 141 12.36 7.00 3.00
C GLY A 141 10.99 6.68 2.42
N LEU A 142 10.55 5.41 2.55
CA LEU A 142 9.18 5.00 2.21
C LEU A 142 8.26 5.17 3.43
N GLY A 143 6.99 5.46 3.17
CA GLY A 143 5.94 5.15 4.13
C GLY A 143 5.57 3.67 4.05
N VAL A 144 5.06 3.10 5.12
CA VAL A 144 4.62 1.71 5.14
C VAL A 144 3.16 1.58 5.56
N PHE A 145 2.43 0.66 4.92
CA PHE A 145 1.16 0.14 5.41
C PHE A 145 1.37 -1.30 5.84
N ALA A 146 1.45 -1.55 7.14
CA ALA A 146 1.62 -2.89 7.68
C ALA A 146 0.28 -3.62 7.81
N LEU A 147 0.25 -4.92 7.46
CA LEU A 147 -0.95 -5.73 7.58
C LEU A 147 -1.33 -5.90 9.06
N CYS A 148 -2.46 -5.35 9.48
CA CYS A 148 -2.94 -5.46 10.86
C CYS A 148 -4.20 -6.33 10.95
N ARG A 149 -5.25 -5.95 10.22
CA ARG A 149 -6.51 -6.69 10.17
C ARG A 149 -7.00 -6.77 8.73
N THR A 150 -6.88 -7.93 8.12
CA THR A 150 -7.16 -8.12 6.69
C THR A 150 -8.58 -8.64 6.44
N SER A 151 -9.11 -8.39 5.26
CA SER A 151 -10.51 -8.70 4.90
C SER A 151 -10.76 -10.13 4.37
N ASN A 152 -9.69 -10.91 4.12
CA ASN A 152 -9.84 -12.27 3.59
C ASN A 152 -10.60 -13.19 4.57
N PRO A 153 -11.32 -14.21 4.06
CA PRO A 153 -12.20 -15.08 4.87
C PRO A 153 -11.54 -15.71 6.09
N ASP A 154 -10.32 -16.19 5.96
CA ASP A 154 -9.59 -16.91 7.01
C ASP A 154 -8.79 -16.02 7.98
N SER A 155 -8.81 -14.71 7.79
CA SER A 155 -8.01 -13.78 8.61
C SER A 155 -8.27 -13.92 10.10
N GLY A 156 -9.50 -14.24 10.50
CA GLY A 156 -9.86 -14.44 11.90
C GLY A 156 -9.18 -15.63 12.58
N ARG A 157 -8.75 -16.64 11.82
CA ARG A 157 -8.05 -17.81 12.38
C ARG A 157 -6.74 -17.48 13.06
N LEU A 158 -6.09 -16.39 12.62
CA LEU A 158 -4.85 -15.89 13.22
C LEU A 158 -5.08 -14.55 13.91
N GLN A 159 -5.61 -13.58 13.19
CA GLN A 159 -5.64 -12.18 13.63
C GLN A 159 -6.62 -11.92 14.77
N ALA A 160 -7.64 -12.78 14.95
CA ALA A 160 -8.60 -12.71 16.06
C ALA A 160 -8.23 -13.60 17.26
N LEU A 161 -7.09 -14.33 17.22
CA LEU A 161 -6.63 -15.10 18.38
C LEU A 161 -6.42 -14.18 19.59
N GLN A 162 -6.95 -14.63 20.75
CA GLN A 162 -6.86 -13.86 21.99
C GLN A 162 -5.58 -14.20 22.74
N ILE A 163 -4.81 -13.18 23.05
CA ILE A 163 -3.58 -13.24 23.84
C ILE A 163 -3.73 -12.23 24.97
N GLN A 164 -3.77 -12.69 26.20
CA GLN A 164 -3.93 -11.83 27.40
C GLN A 164 -5.15 -10.87 27.30
N GLY A 165 -6.27 -11.40 26.76
CA GLY A 165 -7.53 -10.64 26.66
C GLY A 165 -7.63 -9.65 25.50
N ARG A 166 -6.66 -9.67 24.55
CA ARG A 166 -6.64 -8.83 23.36
C ARG A 166 -6.34 -9.67 22.10
N SER A 167 -6.88 -9.26 20.98
CA SER A 167 -6.63 -9.96 19.72
C SER A 167 -5.20 -9.76 19.22
N LEU A 168 -4.69 -10.69 18.40
CA LEU A 168 -3.40 -10.53 17.73
C LEU A 168 -3.38 -9.25 16.87
N ALA A 169 -4.52 -8.87 16.27
CA ALA A 169 -4.64 -7.60 15.54
C ALA A 169 -4.42 -6.38 16.46
N GLU A 170 -4.94 -6.40 17.71
CA GLU A 170 -4.70 -5.32 18.66
C GLU A 170 -3.25 -5.26 19.11
N HIS A 171 -2.61 -6.40 19.38
CA HIS A 171 -1.15 -6.44 19.66
C HIS A 171 -0.32 -5.91 18.48
N THR A 172 -0.71 -6.24 17.24
CA THR A 172 -0.07 -5.69 16.05
C THR A 172 -0.26 -4.18 15.97
N ALA A 173 -1.48 -3.68 16.24
CA ALA A 173 -1.78 -2.24 16.25
C ALA A 173 -0.94 -1.47 17.26
N GLU A 174 -0.77 -2.01 18.47
CA GLU A 174 0.08 -1.41 19.51
C GLU A 174 1.55 -1.34 19.09
N MET A 175 2.10 -2.45 18.59
CA MET A 175 3.46 -2.50 18.07
C MET A 175 3.68 -1.45 16.95
N LEU A 176 2.75 -1.34 16.01
CA LEU A 176 2.82 -0.34 14.95
C LEU A 176 2.69 1.08 15.48
N SER A 177 1.82 1.31 16.46
CA SER A 177 1.66 2.61 17.14
C SER A 177 2.94 3.03 17.86
N GLU A 178 3.66 2.11 18.49
CA GLU A 178 4.97 2.39 19.09
C GLU A 178 5.99 2.82 18.04
N MET A 179 6.06 2.13 16.91
CA MET A 179 6.93 2.51 15.79
C MET A 179 6.57 3.88 15.20
N ALA A 180 5.29 4.23 15.22
CA ALA A 180 4.76 5.47 14.64
C ALA A 180 5.19 6.72 15.42
N ARG A 181 5.39 6.64 16.75
CA ARG A 181 5.63 7.80 17.63
C ARG A 181 6.82 8.66 17.24
N GLY A 182 7.88 8.07 16.71
CA GLY A 182 9.08 8.79 16.27
C GLY A 182 9.07 9.20 14.80
N ARG A 183 7.92 9.02 14.09
CA ARG A 183 7.84 9.10 12.63
C ARG A 183 6.65 9.95 12.17
N ILE A 184 6.31 10.96 12.95
CA ILE A 184 5.20 11.90 12.66
C ILE A 184 5.71 13.03 11.76
N GLY A 185 5.04 13.26 10.64
CA GLY A 185 5.28 14.38 9.74
C GLY A 185 4.65 15.68 10.22
N LYS A 186 4.87 16.77 9.48
CA LYS A 186 4.32 18.10 9.79
C LYS A 186 2.79 18.15 9.75
N ALA A 187 2.18 17.28 8.96
CA ALA A 187 0.72 17.15 8.86
C ALA A 187 0.09 16.47 10.08
N GLY A 188 0.89 16.02 11.07
CA GLY A 188 0.42 15.32 12.28
C GLY A 188 0.16 13.82 12.07
N TRP A 189 0.60 13.25 10.94
CA TRP A 189 0.42 11.83 10.60
C TRP A 189 1.76 11.11 10.50
N SER A 190 1.76 9.83 10.88
CA SER A 190 2.95 8.98 10.81
C SER A 190 3.20 8.42 9.41
N SER A 191 4.49 8.16 9.07
CA SER A 191 4.87 7.34 7.93
C SER A 191 4.66 5.83 8.17
N VAL A 192 4.20 5.44 9.35
CA VAL A 192 3.72 4.08 9.65
C VAL A 192 2.21 4.10 9.60
N GLY A 193 1.63 3.34 8.71
CA GLY A 193 0.19 3.11 8.55
C GLY A 193 -0.15 1.63 8.74
N ALA A 194 -1.45 1.31 8.74
CA ALA A 194 -1.90 -0.07 8.86
C ALA A 194 -3.00 -0.40 7.85
N VAL A 195 -2.97 -1.64 7.34
CA VAL A 195 -4.08 -2.19 6.56
C VAL A 195 -5.13 -2.74 7.52
N VAL A 196 -6.30 -2.09 7.55
CA VAL A 196 -7.45 -2.47 8.37
C VAL A 196 -8.68 -2.65 7.47
N GLY A 197 -9.17 -3.87 7.37
CA GLY A 197 -10.36 -4.19 6.59
C GLY A 197 -11.65 -3.83 7.35
N ALA A 198 -12.40 -2.87 6.83
CA ALA A 198 -13.64 -2.37 7.44
C ALA A 198 -14.88 -3.24 7.16
N THR A 199 -14.73 -4.39 6.50
CA THR A 199 -15.86 -5.18 5.97
C THR A 199 -16.54 -6.11 6.98
N ARG A 200 -15.98 -6.32 8.17
CA ARG A 200 -16.46 -7.34 9.12
C ARG A 200 -17.12 -6.79 10.38
N SER A 201 -16.51 -5.78 11.01
CA SER A 201 -16.99 -5.25 12.28
C SER A 201 -16.60 -3.78 12.44
N THR A 202 -17.60 -2.93 12.58
CA THR A 202 -17.39 -1.49 12.84
C THR A 202 -16.73 -1.27 14.18
N SER A 203 -17.08 -2.05 15.21
CA SER A 203 -16.50 -1.94 16.55
C SER A 203 -15.02 -2.35 16.58
N GLU A 204 -14.63 -3.41 15.88
CA GLU A 204 -13.23 -3.83 15.76
C GLU A 204 -12.40 -2.73 15.05
N THR A 205 -12.92 -2.17 13.95
CA THR A 205 -12.24 -1.09 13.22
C THR A 205 -12.11 0.17 14.09
N ALA A 206 -13.15 0.56 14.83
CA ALA A 206 -13.11 1.68 15.76
C ALA A 206 -12.05 1.47 16.85
N ARG A 207 -12.01 0.26 17.43
CA ARG A 207 -11.01 -0.10 18.44
C ARG A 207 -9.57 -0.01 17.92
N LEU A 208 -9.32 -0.50 16.69
CA LEU A 208 -8.00 -0.39 16.08
C LEU A 208 -7.64 1.07 15.76
N ARG A 209 -8.61 1.91 15.37
CA ARG A 209 -8.39 3.36 15.21
C ARG A 209 -7.99 4.04 16.52
N GLU A 210 -8.62 3.68 17.64
CA GLU A 210 -8.24 4.21 18.98
C GLU A 210 -6.78 3.86 19.35
N LEU A 211 -6.30 2.66 18.99
CA LEU A 211 -4.93 2.23 19.23
C LEU A 211 -3.90 2.92 18.31
N MET A 212 -4.34 3.42 17.16
CA MET A 212 -3.49 4.00 16.10
C MET A 212 -3.98 5.40 15.69
N PRO A 213 -4.08 6.39 16.61
CA PRO A 213 -4.75 7.68 16.34
C PRO A 213 -4.07 8.49 15.22
N ASP A 214 -2.75 8.50 15.18
CA ASP A 214 -1.94 9.34 14.27
C ASP A 214 -1.43 8.57 13.04
N MET A 215 -2.03 7.43 12.72
CA MET A 215 -1.61 6.56 11.63
C MET A 215 -2.65 6.54 10.50
N PRO A 216 -2.25 6.58 9.22
CA PRO A 216 -3.16 6.29 8.12
C PRO A 216 -3.62 4.81 8.17
N LEU A 217 -4.92 4.59 7.94
CA LEU A 217 -5.54 3.25 7.91
C LEU A 217 -6.24 3.03 6.58
#